data_2b2338ef7fc111a687becc01b7bc4871
#
_entry.id   2b2338ef7fc111a687becc01b7bc4871
#
_cell.length_a   1.000
_cell.length_b   1.000
_cell.length_c   1.000
_cell.angle_alpha   90.00
_cell.angle_beta   90.00
_cell.angle_gamma   90.00
#
_symmetry.space_group_name_H-M   'P 1'
#
loop_
_entity.id
_entity.type
_entity.pdbx_description
1 polymer ?
#
loop_
_entity_poly.entity_id
_entity_poly.type
_entity_poly.pdbx_seq_one_letter_code
_entity_poly.pdbx_strand_id
1 'polypeptide(L)'
;MSIFHYTSIETLALILKNRTIRFSRLDKVDDPEEYDITEDGVTPSHYCFASCWTRNEDESLPQWYMYGSGSHGVRIEMDSDMFEYVDGFKDKSFLGGVEYTKQGDRIMPVILNGKVLEDIIYVDDMSNIEKRIFHAFEEQKAIDFHNIGLYKRKDWNFQMECRFRLYALPLKPRGVGLYYSPSEVIADNVPPKAEYIDIPLSPIAFANMKILLGPKVNTAERIIIQSLMKEYLRKEDLCLSVFTNKM
;
A
#
# COMPACT_ATOMS: atom_id res chain seq x y z
N MET A 1 -15.31 3.32 -6.75
CA MET A 1 -14.63 4.61 -7.10
C MET A 1 -13.25 4.28 -7.64
N SER A 2 -12.89 4.80 -8.85
CA SER A 2 -11.60 4.51 -9.47
C SER A 2 -10.44 5.14 -8.70
N ILE A 3 -9.35 4.37 -8.58
CA ILE A 3 -8.05 4.79 -8.10
C ILE A 3 -6.98 4.28 -9.06
N PHE A 4 -5.82 4.92 -9.07
CA PHE A 4 -4.79 4.67 -10.08
C PHE A 4 -3.43 4.40 -9.43
N HIS A 5 -2.67 3.49 -10.04
CA HIS A 5 -1.34 3.11 -9.56
C HIS A 5 -0.35 3.07 -10.72
N TYR A 6 0.68 3.93 -10.66
CA TYR A 6 1.78 3.94 -11.62
C TYR A 6 2.81 2.90 -11.22
N THR A 7 3.25 2.07 -12.16
CA THR A 7 4.18 1.00 -11.83
C THR A 7 4.98 0.52 -13.05
N SER A 8 5.99 -0.30 -12.79
CA SER A 8 6.79 -0.92 -13.84
C SER A 8 6.08 -2.12 -14.50
N ILE A 9 6.58 -2.56 -15.65
CA ILE A 9 6.09 -3.77 -16.35
C ILE A 9 6.35 -5.02 -15.51
N GLU A 10 7.48 -5.07 -14.81
CA GLU A 10 7.85 -6.19 -13.93
C GLU A 10 6.86 -6.32 -12.76
N THR A 11 6.52 -5.18 -12.13
CA THR A 11 5.53 -5.17 -11.05
C THR A 11 4.15 -5.55 -11.57
N LEU A 12 3.75 -5.05 -12.75
CA LEU A 12 2.52 -5.48 -13.41
C LEU A 12 2.48 -7.00 -13.59
N ALA A 13 3.57 -7.60 -14.08
CA ALA A 13 3.65 -9.05 -14.26
C ALA A 13 3.44 -9.82 -12.95
N LEU A 14 4.02 -9.32 -11.84
CA LEU A 14 3.83 -9.92 -10.51
C LEU A 14 2.39 -9.79 -10.03
N ILE A 15 1.77 -8.61 -10.18
CA ILE A 15 0.36 -8.37 -9.83
C ILE A 15 -0.55 -9.33 -10.61
N LEU A 16 -0.37 -9.42 -11.93
CA LEU A 16 -1.20 -10.25 -12.79
C LEU A 16 -1.03 -11.75 -12.48
N LYS A 17 0.21 -12.21 -12.29
CA LYS A 17 0.52 -13.61 -12.00
C LYS A 17 -0.04 -14.04 -10.64
N ASN A 18 0.18 -13.24 -9.62
CA ASN A 18 -0.14 -13.60 -8.24
C ASN A 18 -1.57 -13.18 -7.85
N ARG A 19 -2.21 -12.28 -8.61
CA ARG A 19 -3.50 -11.66 -8.32
C ARG A 19 -3.52 -10.99 -6.95
N THR A 20 -2.42 -10.30 -6.60
CA THR A 20 -2.24 -9.63 -5.32
C THR A 20 -1.76 -8.20 -5.53
N ILE A 21 -2.06 -7.35 -4.57
CA ILE A 21 -1.45 -6.02 -4.43
C ILE A 21 -0.47 -6.07 -3.28
N ARG A 22 0.71 -5.52 -3.51
CA ARG A 22 1.77 -5.42 -2.52
C ARG A 22 1.59 -4.22 -1.62
N PHE A 23 1.72 -4.47 -0.33
CA PHE A 23 1.88 -3.47 0.72
C PHE A 23 3.34 -3.48 1.12
N SER A 24 4.04 -2.42 0.80
CA SER A 24 5.45 -2.25 1.18
C SER A 24 5.55 -1.68 2.58
N ARG A 25 6.57 -2.10 3.34
CA ARG A 25 6.81 -1.55 4.67
C ARG A 25 7.12 -0.06 4.56
N LEU A 26 6.63 0.74 5.49
CA LEU A 26 6.63 2.20 5.38
C LEU A 26 8.04 2.81 5.38
N ASP A 27 9.04 2.15 5.95
CA ASP A 27 10.44 2.55 5.88
C ASP A 27 11.08 2.39 4.47
N LYS A 28 10.30 1.91 3.49
CA LYS A 28 10.70 1.75 2.08
C LYS A 28 10.02 2.73 1.14
N VAL A 29 9.25 3.68 1.66
CA VAL A 29 8.65 4.75 0.84
C VAL A 29 9.67 5.84 0.51
N ASP A 30 9.36 6.67 -0.49
CA ASP A 30 10.32 7.63 -1.04
C ASP A 30 10.58 8.84 -0.14
N ASP A 31 9.63 9.20 0.72
CA ASP A 31 9.75 10.37 1.61
C ASP A 31 10.30 9.97 2.98
N PRO A 32 11.57 10.33 3.29
CA PRO A 32 12.17 10.02 4.59
C PRO A 32 11.43 10.60 5.78
N GLU A 33 10.77 11.75 5.62
CA GLU A 33 10.04 12.40 6.70
C GLU A 33 8.80 11.62 7.17
N GLU A 34 8.33 10.67 6.35
CA GLU A 34 7.23 9.80 6.73
C GLU A 34 7.64 8.70 7.73
N TYR A 35 8.89 8.25 7.67
CA TYR A 35 9.33 7.07 8.41
C TYR A 35 10.47 7.32 9.39
N ASP A 36 11.19 8.44 9.30
CA ASP A 36 12.30 8.77 10.20
C ASP A 36 11.80 9.34 11.54
N ILE A 37 11.01 8.49 12.22
CA ILE A 37 10.43 8.82 13.51
C ILE A 37 10.77 7.71 14.48
N THR A 38 11.29 8.09 15.63
CA THR A 38 11.57 7.16 16.73
C THR A 38 10.93 7.68 18.01
N GLU A 39 10.13 6.84 18.67
CA GLU A 39 9.52 7.12 19.97
C GLU A 39 9.95 6.05 20.96
N ASP A 40 10.55 6.43 22.08
CA ASP A 40 11.05 5.51 23.11
C ASP A 40 11.95 4.38 22.55
N GLY A 41 12.75 4.68 21.51
CA GLY A 41 13.60 3.70 20.85
C GLY A 41 12.90 2.80 19.83
N VAL A 42 11.58 2.98 19.63
CA VAL A 42 10.78 2.25 18.64
C VAL A 42 10.65 3.05 17.36
N THR A 43 10.77 2.39 16.22
CA THR A 43 10.54 2.97 14.88
C THR A 43 9.19 2.48 14.35
N PRO A 44 8.12 3.29 14.44
CA PRO A 44 6.75 2.87 14.11
C PRO A 44 6.57 2.42 12.66
N SER A 45 7.31 3.02 11.73
CA SER A 45 7.27 2.69 10.31
C SER A 45 7.66 1.24 10.00
N HIS A 46 8.41 0.58 10.88
CA HIS A 46 8.76 -0.83 10.72
C HIS A 46 7.56 -1.77 10.88
N TYR A 47 6.51 -1.33 11.56
CA TYR A 47 5.31 -2.12 11.81
C TYR A 47 4.18 -1.81 10.80
N CYS A 48 4.30 -0.72 10.05
CA CYS A 48 3.30 -0.25 9.10
C CYS A 48 3.65 -0.63 7.68
N PHE A 49 2.62 -1.01 6.92
CA PHE A 49 2.71 -1.38 5.51
C PHE A 49 1.65 -0.61 4.74
N ALA A 50 2.00 -0.12 3.57
CA ALA A 50 1.10 0.68 2.75
C ALA A 50 1.09 0.24 1.28
N SER A 51 -0.08 0.36 0.66
CA SER A 51 -0.24 0.33 -0.78
C SER A 51 -0.73 1.69 -1.24
N CYS A 52 0.08 2.38 -2.05
CA CYS A 52 -0.08 3.77 -2.44
C CYS A 52 -0.76 3.88 -3.81
N TRP A 53 -1.77 4.72 -3.89
CA TRP A 53 -2.59 4.96 -5.08
C TRP A 53 -2.80 6.47 -5.25
N THR A 54 -3.31 6.90 -6.39
CA THR A 54 -3.76 8.27 -6.59
C THR A 54 -5.23 8.32 -6.97
N ARG A 55 -5.92 9.38 -6.52
CA ARG A 55 -7.29 9.67 -6.95
C ARG A 55 -7.34 10.51 -8.21
N ASN A 56 -6.18 11.00 -8.68
CA ASN A 56 -6.14 11.84 -9.85
C ASN A 56 -6.47 11.03 -11.11
N GLU A 57 -7.62 11.31 -11.73
CA GLU A 57 -8.02 10.72 -13.00
C GLU A 57 -7.11 11.19 -14.14
N ASP A 58 -6.65 12.41 -14.06
CA ASP A 58 -5.70 12.96 -15.03
C ASP A 58 -4.33 12.31 -14.86
N GLU A 59 -3.66 12.10 -15.99
CA GLU A 59 -2.31 11.56 -15.97
C GLU A 59 -1.31 12.60 -15.45
N SER A 60 -0.40 12.15 -14.56
CA SER A 60 0.64 12.98 -13.96
C SER A 60 2.01 12.64 -14.56
N LEU A 61 2.64 13.61 -15.25
CA LEU A 61 3.99 13.44 -15.77
C LEU A 61 5.04 13.12 -14.68
N PRO A 62 5.02 13.80 -13.51
CA PRO A 62 5.91 13.44 -12.43
C PRO A 62 5.72 12.00 -11.96
N GLN A 63 4.48 11.52 -11.83
CA GLN A 63 4.21 10.13 -11.41
C GLN A 63 4.63 9.13 -12.50
N TRP A 64 4.45 9.44 -13.78
CA TRP A 64 4.97 8.62 -14.87
C TRP A 64 6.48 8.45 -14.78
N TYR A 65 7.18 9.56 -14.48
CA TYR A 65 8.63 9.52 -14.40
C TYR A 65 9.11 8.78 -13.15
N MET A 66 8.55 9.07 -11.98
CA MET A 66 8.98 8.51 -10.70
C MET A 66 8.60 7.03 -10.53
N TYR A 67 7.36 6.69 -10.85
CA TYR A 67 6.78 5.38 -10.54
C TYR A 67 6.52 4.51 -11.77
N GLY A 68 6.36 5.11 -12.93
CA GLY A 68 6.17 4.44 -14.21
C GLY A 68 7.47 4.11 -14.96
N SER A 69 8.56 3.77 -14.26
CA SER A 69 9.86 3.42 -14.89
C SER A 69 10.34 4.44 -15.92
N GLY A 70 10.41 5.74 -15.54
CA GLY A 70 10.81 6.81 -16.47
C GLY A 70 9.84 6.96 -17.64
N SER A 71 8.56 6.63 -17.44
CA SER A 71 7.48 6.66 -18.42
C SER A 71 7.39 5.46 -19.37
N HIS A 72 8.14 4.38 -19.10
CA HIS A 72 8.11 3.10 -19.83
C HIS A 72 7.20 2.05 -19.18
N GLY A 73 6.61 2.36 -18.02
CA GLY A 73 5.73 1.45 -17.28
C GLY A 73 4.26 1.55 -17.68
N VAL A 74 3.40 1.29 -16.73
CA VAL A 74 1.95 1.31 -16.88
C VAL A 74 1.27 2.08 -15.75
N ARG A 75 0.03 2.56 -16.01
CA ARG A 75 -0.89 3.00 -14.97
C ARG A 75 -2.05 2.00 -14.88
N ILE A 76 -2.24 1.42 -13.72
CA ILE A 76 -3.33 0.50 -13.42
C ILE A 76 -4.48 1.31 -12.86
N GLU A 77 -5.70 1.09 -13.38
CA GLU A 77 -6.95 1.61 -12.81
C GLU A 77 -7.72 0.45 -12.17
N MET A 78 -8.16 0.65 -10.93
CA MET A 78 -8.99 -0.31 -10.21
C MET A 78 -10.08 0.40 -9.41
N ASP A 79 -11.13 -0.32 -9.05
CA ASP A 79 -12.08 0.17 -8.04
C ASP A 79 -11.42 0.14 -6.66
N SER A 80 -11.75 1.13 -5.81
CA SER A 80 -11.26 1.17 -4.44
C SER A 80 -11.73 -0.01 -3.58
N ASP A 81 -12.77 -0.73 -4.00
CA ASP A 81 -13.28 -1.97 -3.38
C ASP A 81 -12.68 -3.21 -4.06
N MET A 82 -11.35 -3.24 -4.18
CA MET A 82 -10.67 -4.26 -4.98
C MET A 82 -10.28 -5.54 -4.24
N PHE A 83 -10.34 -5.54 -2.92
CA PHE A 83 -9.90 -6.69 -2.13
C PHE A 83 -11.05 -7.65 -1.83
N GLU A 84 -10.70 -8.90 -1.51
CA GLU A 84 -11.66 -9.82 -0.93
C GLU A 84 -11.93 -9.45 0.53
N TYR A 85 -13.22 -9.36 0.88
CA TYR A 85 -13.63 -9.16 2.26
C TYR A 85 -13.98 -10.49 2.89
N VAL A 86 -13.52 -10.73 4.11
CA VAL A 86 -13.93 -11.89 4.90
C VAL A 86 -15.07 -11.48 5.81
N ASP A 87 -16.23 -12.11 5.62
CA ASP A 87 -17.35 -12.04 6.55
C ASP A 87 -17.02 -12.83 7.81
N GLY A 88 -16.65 -12.16 8.89
CA GLY A 88 -16.33 -12.84 10.14
C GLY A 88 -16.47 -11.99 11.39
N PHE A 89 -16.42 -10.69 11.22
CA PHE A 89 -16.65 -9.71 12.26
C PHE A 89 -17.55 -8.60 11.70
N LYS A 90 -18.22 -7.84 12.58
CA LYS A 90 -19.10 -6.73 12.19
C LYS A 90 -18.42 -5.71 11.27
N ASP A 91 -17.10 -5.72 11.21
CA ASP A 91 -16.28 -4.87 10.36
C ASP A 91 -15.66 -5.73 9.25
N LYS A 92 -15.98 -5.39 8.01
CA LYS A 92 -15.40 -6.05 6.82
C LYS A 92 -13.89 -5.84 6.83
N SER A 93 -13.13 -6.92 6.91
CA SER A 93 -11.68 -6.87 6.74
C SER A 93 -11.32 -7.05 5.27
N PHE A 94 -10.54 -6.13 4.70
CA PHE A 94 -10.05 -6.22 3.32
C PHE A 94 -8.86 -7.20 3.17
N LEU A 95 -8.51 -7.94 4.19
CA LEU A 95 -7.32 -8.82 4.18
C LEU A 95 -7.51 -10.13 3.41
N GLY A 96 -8.68 -10.39 2.85
CA GLY A 96 -8.92 -11.59 2.05
C GLY A 96 -8.63 -12.90 2.80
N GLY A 97 -8.77 -12.91 4.14
CA GLY A 97 -8.42 -14.06 4.98
C GLY A 97 -6.93 -14.19 5.29
N VAL A 98 -6.10 -13.24 4.87
CA VAL A 98 -4.67 -13.22 5.22
C VAL A 98 -4.51 -12.60 6.60
N GLU A 99 -4.43 -13.44 7.62
CA GLU A 99 -4.27 -12.99 9.01
C GLU A 99 -2.81 -12.93 9.45
N TYR A 100 -1.93 -13.62 8.73
CA TYR A 100 -0.52 -13.77 9.07
C TYR A 100 0.36 -13.61 7.84
N THR A 101 1.54 -13.04 8.02
CA THR A 101 2.58 -13.07 7.00
C THR A 101 3.10 -14.50 6.82
N LYS A 102 3.84 -14.75 5.74
CA LYS A 102 4.55 -16.03 5.53
C LYS A 102 5.56 -16.32 6.65
N GLN A 103 6.00 -15.29 7.37
CA GLN A 103 6.94 -15.35 8.48
C GLN A 103 6.25 -15.55 9.84
N GLY A 104 4.92 -15.52 9.87
CA GLY A 104 4.10 -15.74 11.06
C GLY A 104 3.77 -14.49 11.87
N ASP A 105 4.04 -13.28 11.33
CA ASP A 105 3.62 -12.03 11.97
C ASP A 105 2.11 -11.84 11.79
N ARG A 106 1.40 -11.38 12.81
CA ARG A 106 -0.03 -11.12 12.75
C ARG A 106 -0.30 -9.82 12.01
N ILE A 107 -1.21 -9.85 11.04
CA ILE A 107 -1.61 -8.70 10.23
C ILE A 107 -2.91 -8.11 10.77
N MET A 108 -2.98 -6.77 10.83
CA MET A 108 -4.17 -6.02 11.24
C MET A 108 -4.35 -4.82 10.33
N PRO A 109 -5.57 -4.57 9.79
CA PRO A 109 -5.84 -3.40 8.98
C PRO A 109 -5.89 -2.14 9.84
N VAL A 110 -5.46 -1.00 9.28
CA VAL A 110 -5.76 0.31 9.84
C VAL A 110 -7.11 0.74 9.28
N ILE A 111 -8.11 0.86 10.13
CA ILE A 111 -9.45 1.27 9.76
C ILE A 111 -9.78 2.56 10.53
N LEU A 112 -9.92 3.65 9.81
CA LEU A 112 -10.28 4.93 10.40
C LEU A 112 -11.70 5.31 9.95
N ASN A 113 -12.59 5.56 10.91
CA ASN A 113 -13.98 5.94 10.65
C ASN A 113 -14.71 4.97 9.68
N GLY A 114 -14.41 3.67 9.78
CA GLY A 114 -14.99 2.63 8.91
C GLY A 114 -14.44 2.61 7.49
N LYS A 115 -13.38 3.38 7.19
CA LYS A 115 -12.72 3.40 5.89
C LYS A 115 -11.39 2.67 5.94
N VAL A 116 -11.11 1.90 4.91
CA VAL A 116 -9.84 1.18 4.72
C VAL A 116 -8.89 1.90 3.75
N LEU A 117 -9.44 2.81 2.93
CA LEU A 117 -8.70 3.66 2.01
C LEU A 117 -8.78 5.10 2.49
N GLU A 118 -7.64 5.70 2.77
CA GLU A 118 -7.52 7.05 3.34
C GLU A 118 -6.72 7.96 2.41
N ASP A 119 -7.14 9.21 2.30
CA ASP A 119 -6.40 10.24 1.56
C ASP A 119 -5.25 10.77 2.42
N ILE A 120 -4.09 10.99 1.79
CA ILE A 120 -2.93 11.59 2.45
C ILE A 120 -3.24 13.05 2.78
N ILE A 121 -2.88 13.44 4.00
CA ILE A 121 -2.99 14.82 4.48
C ILE A 121 -1.67 15.53 4.22
N TYR A 122 -1.72 16.55 3.35
CA TYR A 122 -0.54 17.33 3.00
C TYR A 122 -0.39 18.53 3.92
N VAL A 123 0.79 18.67 4.53
CA VAL A 123 1.11 19.70 5.51
C VAL A 123 2.35 20.50 5.11
N ASP A 124 2.46 21.73 5.58
CA ASP A 124 3.65 22.58 5.34
C ASP A 124 4.85 22.12 6.19
N ASP A 125 4.57 21.61 7.39
CA ASP A 125 5.58 21.24 8.38
C ASP A 125 5.18 19.94 9.09
N MET A 126 6.03 18.93 8.94
CA MET A 126 5.83 17.60 9.55
C MET A 126 6.15 17.59 11.05
N SER A 127 6.87 18.58 11.57
CA SER A 127 7.23 18.65 12.99
C SER A 127 6.03 18.87 13.91
N ASN A 128 4.95 19.45 13.38
CA ASN A 128 3.72 19.73 14.12
C ASN A 128 2.75 18.53 14.17
N ILE A 129 3.09 17.43 13.47
CA ILE A 129 2.24 16.24 13.46
C ILE A 129 2.52 15.42 14.71
N GLU A 130 1.45 15.11 15.47
CA GLU A 130 1.58 14.15 16.56
C GLU A 130 1.80 12.75 16.00
N LYS A 131 3.03 12.26 16.18
CA LYS A 131 3.46 10.95 15.67
C LYS A 131 3.59 9.92 16.80
N ARG A 132 3.03 10.24 17.99
CA ARG A 132 3.03 9.32 19.12
C ARG A 132 2.20 8.10 18.81
N ILE A 133 2.78 6.94 19.01
CA ILE A 133 2.11 5.65 18.93
C ILE A 133 1.76 5.09 20.31
N PHE A 134 2.46 5.54 21.36
CA PHE A 134 2.18 5.11 22.72
C PHE A 134 1.31 6.14 23.44
N HIS A 135 0.12 5.72 23.80
CA HIS A 135 -0.79 6.50 24.62
C HIS A 135 -0.92 5.84 26.00
N ALA A 136 -0.74 6.62 27.05
CA ALA A 136 -0.97 6.14 28.41
C ALA A 136 -2.49 6.07 28.68
N PHE A 137 -2.97 4.88 29.01
CA PHE A 137 -4.34 4.67 29.45
C PHE A 137 -4.30 3.91 30.77
N GLU A 138 -4.49 4.62 31.88
CA GLU A 138 -4.30 4.10 33.25
C GLU A 138 -2.92 3.48 33.44
N GLU A 139 -2.84 2.18 33.72
CA GLU A 139 -1.58 1.44 33.88
C GLU A 139 -1.10 0.73 32.60
N GLN A 140 -1.84 0.90 31.49
CA GLN A 140 -1.53 0.24 30.21
C GLN A 140 -1.12 1.25 29.13
N LYS A 141 -0.14 0.87 28.32
CA LYS A 141 0.21 1.59 27.09
C LYS A 141 -0.69 1.08 25.96
N ALA A 142 -1.56 1.93 25.44
CA ALA A 142 -2.29 1.68 24.20
C ALA A 142 -1.42 2.09 22.99
N ILE A 143 -1.61 1.43 21.87
CA ILE A 143 -0.90 1.72 20.62
C ILE A 143 -1.88 2.31 19.63
N ASP A 144 -1.49 3.42 19.02
CA ASP A 144 -2.23 4.07 17.96
C ASP A 144 -1.34 4.28 16.73
N PHE A 145 -1.67 3.62 15.63
CA PHE A 145 -1.00 3.79 14.34
C PHE A 145 -1.73 4.75 13.39
N HIS A 146 -2.78 5.44 13.83
CA HIS A 146 -3.63 6.23 12.94
C HIS A 146 -2.86 7.27 12.14
N ASN A 147 -1.91 7.96 12.77
CA ASN A 147 -1.15 9.02 12.11
C ASN A 147 0.06 8.52 11.32
N ILE A 148 0.48 7.28 11.51
CA ILE A 148 1.68 6.76 10.86
C ILE A 148 1.41 6.50 9.38
N GLY A 149 2.16 7.18 8.50
CA GLY A 149 2.00 7.09 7.05
C GLY A 149 0.72 7.74 6.50
N LEU A 150 0.15 8.72 7.22
CA LEU A 150 -1.03 9.49 6.81
C LEU A 150 -0.68 10.91 6.35
N TYR A 151 0.49 11.41 6.72
CA TYR A 151 0.89 12.79 6.45
C TYR A 151 2.10 12.84 5.53
N LYS A 152 2.10 13.82 4.63
CA LYS A 152 3.22 14.18 3.76
C LYS A 152 3.40 15.69 3.69
N ARG A 153 4.60 16.13 3.32
CA ARG A 153 4.81 17.53 2.98
C ARG A 153 4.04 17.92 1.72
N LYS A 154 3.64 19.18 1.63
CA LYS A 154 2.93 19.74 0.47
C LYS A 154 3.70 19.62 -0.85
N ASP A 155 5.02 19.49 -0.80
CA ASP A 155 5.85 19.25 -2.00
C ASP A 155 5.41 18.00 -2.77
N TRP A 156 4.80 17.02 -2.08
CA TRP A 156 4.27 15.77 -2.64
C TRP A 156 2.80 15.84 -3.09
N ASN A 157 2.17 17.02 -2.96
CA ASN A 157 0.72 17.16 -3.24
C ASN A 157 0.33 16.81 -4.68
N PHE A 158 1.26 16.88 -5.64
CA PHE A 158 1.04 16.45 -7.03
C PHE A 158 0.64 14.95 -7.13
N GLN A 159 0.89 14.16 -6.11
CA GLN A 159 0.52 12.75 -6.07
C GLN A 159 -0.98 12.55 -5.88
N MET A 160 -1.70 13.47 -5.21
CA MET A 160 -3.09 13.29 -4.79
C MET A 160 -3.30 11.88 -4.23
N GLU A 161 -2.41 11.51 -3.30
CA GLU A 161 -2.24 10.13 -2.86
C GLU A 161 -3.36 9.70 -1.93
N CYS A 162 -3.76 8.43 -2.06
CA CYS A 162 -4.56 7.70 -1.10
C CYS A 162 -3.92 6.34 -0.83
N ARG A 163 -4.11 5.82 0.38
CA ARG A 163 -3.46 4.59 0.85
C ARG A 163 -4.41 3.61 1.49
N PHE A 164 -4.17 2.35 1.20
CA PHE A 164 -4.54 1.27 2.11
C PHE A 164 -3.37 1.06 3.06
N ARG A 165 -3.68 0.96 4.36
CA ARG A 165 -2.66 0.75 5.38
C ARG A 165 -3.01 -0.46 6.24
N LEU A 166 -1.99 -1.19 6.64
CA LEU A 166 -2.08 -2.25 7.63
C LEU A 166 -0.82 -2.24 8.49
N TYR A 167 -0.87 -2.90 9.62
CA TYR A 167 0.31 -3.13 10.41
C TYR A 167 0.48 -4.63 10.70
N ALA A 168 1.72 -5.04 10.90
CA ALA A 168 2.04 -6.41 11.26
C ALA A 168 2.86 -6.42 12.55
N LEU A 169 2.58 -7.42 13.39
CA LEU A 169 3.23 -7.59 14.68
C LEU A 169 3.75 -9.01 14.81
N PRO A 170 5.02 -9.18 15.21
CA PRO A 170 5.54 -10.50 15.53
C PRO A 170 4.73 -11.15 16.65
N LEU A 171 4.42 -12.44 16.49
CA LEU A 171 3.86 -13.23 17.57
C LEU A 171 4.98 -13.69 18.50
N LYS A 172 5.02 -13.12 19.71
CA LYS A 172 6.00 -13.50 20.74
C LYS A 172 5.33 -14.39 21.78
N PRO A 173 5.70 -15.70 21.86
CA PRO A 173 5.12 -16.59 22.84
C PRO A 173 5.51 -16.18 24.27
N ARG A 174 4.55 -16.19 25.21
CA ARG A 174 4.75 -15.97 26.63
C ARG A 174 4.66 -17.27 27.45
N GLY A 175 4.19 -18.35 26.81
CA GLY A 175 3.98 -19.65 27.41
C GLY A 175 3.08 -20.52 26.52
N VAL A 176 2.60 -21.64 27.01
CA VAL A 176 1.74 -22.53 26.23
C VAL A 176 0.41 -21.82 25.91
N GLY A 177 0.21 -21.50 24.62
CA GLY A 177 -1.01 -20.85 24.12
C GLY A 177 -1.17 -19.37 24.48
N LEU A 178 -0.16 -18.74 25.10
CA LEU A 178 -0.17 -17.32 25.45
C LEU A 178 0.85 -16.55 24.61
N TYR A 179 0.48 -15.32 24.23
CA TYR A 179 1.33 -14.39 23.51
C TYR A 179 1.45 -13.08 24.28
N TYR A 180 2.58 -12.38 24.06
CA TYR A 180 2.73 -11.02 24.53
C TYR A 180 1.73 -10.11 23.85
N SER A 181 1.27 -9.09 24.55
CA SER A 181 0.39 -8.07 23.97
C SER A 181 1.10 -7.28 22.85
N PRO A 182 0.36 -6.67 21.91
CA PRO A 182 0.95 -5.79 20.91
C PRO A 182 1.86 -4.71 21.49
N SER A 183 1.45 -4.08 22.59
CA SER A 183 2.25 -3.03 23.26
C SER A 183 3.57 -3.55 23.82
N GLU A 184 3.58 -4.74 24.41
CA GLU A 184 4.83 -5.36 24.91
C GLU A 184 5.78 -5.71 23.76
N VAL A 185 5.24 -6.23 22.62
CA VAL A 185 6.05 -6.59 21.46
C VAL A 185 6.69 -5.35 20.82
N ILE A 186 5.93 -4.26 20.72
CA ILE A 186 6.42 -3.01 20.15
C ILE A 186 7.40 -2.32 21.09
N ALA A 187 7.15 -2.33 22.41
CA ALA A 187 8.06 -1.77 23.41
C ALA A 187 9.44 -2.45 23.40
N ASP A 188 9.50 -3.73 23.04
CA ASP A 188 10.76 -4.46 22.83
C ASP A 188 11.45 -4.08 21.50
N ASN A 189 10.83 -3.25 20.66
CA ASN A 189 11.32 -2.84 19.34
C ASN A 189 11.72 -4.02 18.44
N VAL A 190 10.93 -5.08 18.44
CA VAL A 190 11.13 -6.23 17.55
C VAL A 190 10.22 -6.07 16.32
N PRO A 191 10.75 -5.61 15.18
CA PRO A 191 9.94 -5.42 13.98
C PRO A 191 9.52 -6.76 13.37
N PRO A 192 8.45 -6.78 12.57
CA PRO A 192 8.08 -7.94 11.78
C PRO A 192 9.20 -8.27 10.79
N LYS A 193 9.35 -9.56 10.49
CA LYS A 193 10.35 -10.03 9.53
C LYS A 193 9.95 -9.74 8.08
N ALA A 194 8.67 -9.54 7.82
CA ALA A 194 8.18 -9.22 6.51
C ALA A 194 8.66 -7.81 6.09
N GLU A 195 9.12 -7.69 4.86
CA GLU A 195 9.41 -6.38 4.22
C GLU A 195 8.24 -5.91 3.35
N TYR A 196 7.35 -6.81 3.00
CA TYR A 196 6.12 -6.55 2.26
C TYR A 196 5.07 -7.61 2.58
N ILE A 197 3.82 -7.27 2.29
CA ILE A 197 2.67 -8.15 2.44
C ILE A 197 1.87 -8.09 1.14
N ASP A 198 1.59 -9.24 0.53
CA ASP A 198 0.81 -9.32 -0.70
C ASP A 198 -0.64 -9.70 -0.34
N ILE A 199 -1.61 -8.82 -0.64
CA ILE A 199 -3.03 -9.00 -0.33
C ILE A 199 -3.79 -9.42 -1.60
N PRO A 200 -4.62 -10.49 -1.55
CA PRO A 200 -5.37 -10.97 -2.70
C PRO A 200 -6.39 -9.96 -3.22
N LEU A 201 -6.47 -9.84 -4.55
CA LEU A 201 -7.52 -9.12 -5.24
C LEU A 201 -8.77 -9.98 -5.37
N SER A 202 -9.94 -9.38 -5.23
CA SER A 202 -11.17 -10.08 -5.56
C SER A 202 -11.19 -10.47 -7.06
N PRO A 203 -11.77 -11.62 -7.42
CA PRO A 203 -11.84 -12.06 -8.82
C PRO A 203 -12.52 -11.04 -9.73
N ILE A 204 -13.54 -10.34 -9.22
CA ILE A 204 -14.28 -9.32 -9.96
C ILE A 204 -13.40 -8.09 -10.22
N ALA A 205 -12.72 -7.59 -9.19
CA ALA A 205 -11.84 -6.43 -9.33
C ALA A 205 -10.66 -6.75 -10.25
N PHE A 206 -10.07 -7.95 -10.12
CA PHE A 206 -9.01 -8.41 -11.01
C PHE A 206 -9.47 -8.45 -12.48
N ALA A 207 -10.65 -9.01 -12.76
CA ALA A 207 -11.18 -9.08 -14.11
C ALA A 207 -11.50 -7.69 -14.69
N ASN A 208 -11.84 -6.71 -13.85
CA ASN A 208 -12.18 -5.34 -14.28
C ASN A 208 -10.97 -4.40 -14.34
N MET A 209 -9.77 -4.85 -13.93
CA MET A 209 -8.55 -4.06 -13.98
C MET A 209 -8.34 -3.48 -15.38
N LYS A 210 -8.04 -2.16 -15.45
CA LYS A 210 -7.66 -1.49 -16.71
C LYS A 210 -6.19 -1.09 -16.63
N ILE A 211 -5.52 -1.14 -17.77
CA ILE A 211 -4.09 -0.87 -17.91
C ILE A 211 -3.90 0.18 -18.99
N LEU A 212 -3.25 1.28 -18.62
CA LEU A 212 -2.85 2.36 -19.50
C LEU A 212 -1.33 2.29 -19.70
N LEU A 213 -0.89 2.32 -20.96
CA LEU A 213 0.54 2.30 -21.30
C LEU A 213 1.19 3.65 -21.06
N GLY A 214 2.39 3.63 -20.52
CA GLY A 214 3.20 4.84 -20.36
C GLY A 214 3.56 5.51 -21.71
N PRO A 215 3.78 6.82 -21.68
CA PRO A 215 3.98 7.60 -22.93
C PRO A 215 5.22 7.21 -23.73
N LYS A 216 6.23 6.61 -23.12
CA LYS A 216 7.47 6.17 -23.76
C LYS A 216 7.56 4.65 -23.98
N VAL A 217 6.49 3.92 -23.74
CA VAL A 217 6.43 2.46 -23.97
C VAL A 217 6.76 2.16 -25.44
N ASN A 218 7.83 1.41 -25.67
CA ASN A 218 8.29 1.01 -27.00
C ASN A 218 7.54 -0.23 -27.52
N THR A 219 7.84 -0.63 -28.75
CA THR A 219 7.16 -1.77 -29.41
C THR A 219 7.38 -3.10 -28.66
N ALA A 220 8.59 -3.35 -28.15
CA ALA A 220 8.87 -4.59 -27.41
C ALA A 220 8.15 -4.63 -26.07
N GLU A 221 8.17 -3.55 -25.31
CA GLU A 221 7.42 -3.40 -24.05
C GLU A 221 5.91 -3.57 -24.27
N ARG A 222 5.38 -2.99 -25.35
CA ARG A 222 3.98 -3.15 -25.74
C ARG A 222 3.62 -4.62 -25.96
N ILE A 223 4.45 -5.37 -26.69
CA ILE A 223 4.24 -6.81 -26.93
C ILE A 223 4.23 -7.58 -25.62
N ILE A 224 5.13 -7.25 -24.68
CA ILE A 224 5.19 -7.89 -23.37
C ILE A 224 3.89 -7.62 -22.59
N ILE A 225 3.46 -6.35 -22.52
CA ILE A 225 2.24 -5.98 -21.80
C ILE A 225 1.01 -6.66 -22.41
N GLN A 226 0.88 -6.67 -23.75
CA GLN A 226 -0.22 -7.36 -24.44
C GLN A 226 -0.24 -8.85 -24.11
N SER A 227 0.92 -9.51 -24.13
CA SER A 227 1.04 -10.92 -23.79
C SER A 227 0.59 -11.21 -22.36
N LEU A 228 1.00 -10.36 -21.40
CA LEU A 228 0.55 -10.45 -19.99
C LEU A 228 -0.97 -10.25 -19.86
N MET A 229 -1.52 -9.22 -20.52
CA MET A 229 -2.96 -8.96 -20.47
C MET A 229 -3.77 -10.10 -21.09
N LYS A 230 -3.32 -10.64 -22.21
CA LYS A 230 -3.97 -11.78 -22.87
C LYS A 230 -3.94 -13.02 -21.98
N GLU A 231 -2.79 -13.34 -21.39
CA GLU A 231 -2.60 -14.53 -20.55
C GLU A 231 -3.46 -14.46 -19.28
N TYR A 232 -3.42 -13.34 -18.55
CA TYR A 232 -3.99 -13.25 -17.20
C TYR A 232 -5.37 -12.62 -17.15
N LEU A 233 -5.64 -11.59 -17.96
CA LEU A 233 -6.91 -10.86 -17.98
C LEU A 233 -7.84 -11.28 -19.12
N ARG A 234 -7.33 -12.01 -20.12
CA ARG A 234 -8.03 -12.35 -21.36
C ARG A 234 -8.51 -11.11 -22.14
N LYS A 235 -7.71 -10.05 -22.08
CA LYS A 235 -7.95 -8.76 -22.75
C LYS A 235 -6.83 -8.52 -23.77
N GLU A 236 -7.18 -7.90 -24.90
CA GLU A 236 -6.23 -7.57 -25.97
C GLU A 236 -6.14 -6.05 -26.22
N ASP A 237 -7.17 -5.31 -25.82
CA ASP A 237 -7.24 -3.86 -26.04
C ASP A 237 -6.30 -3.10 -25.11
N LEU A 238 -5.44 -2.27 -25.70
CA LEU A 238 -4.53 -1.40 -24.99
C LEU A 238 -5.04 0.04 -24.97
N CYS A 239 -5.00 0.65 -23.81
CA CYS A 239 -5.18 2.08 -23.68
C CYS A 239 -3.80 2.79 -23.76
N LEU A 240 -3.73 3.90 -24.47
CA LEU A 240 -2.52 4.70 -24.62
C LEU A 240 -2.61 5.98 -23.78
N SER A 241 -1.49 6.40 -23.21
CA SER A 241 -1.36 7.67 -22.53
C SER A 241 -1.73 8.85 -23.45
N VAL A 242 -2.36 9.87 -22.89
CA VAL A 242 -2.63 11.13 -23.60
C VAL A 242 -1.33 11.86 -23.98
N PHE A 243 -0.22 11.51 -23.37
CA PHE A 243 1.12 12.05 -23.66
C PHE A 243 1.89 11.25 -24.71
N THR A 244 1.36 10.12 -25.19
CA THR A 244 2.01 9.32 -26.24
C THR A 244 2.27 10.20 -27.47
N ASN A 245 3.51 10.18 -27.98
CA ASN A 245 4.03 11.01 -29.07
C ASN A 245 4.12 12.53 -28.76
N LYS A 246 4.00 12.95 -27.49
CA LYS A 246 4.16 14.33 -27.06
C LYS A 246 5.41 14.58 -26.19
N MET A 247 6.14 13.52 -25.90
CA MET A 247 7.35 13.55 -25.06
C MET A 247 8.59 13.17 -25.86
#